data_26dcaf484ed960da8d92228f26d38d6d
#
_entry.id   26dcaf484ed960da8d92228f26d38d6d
#
_cell.length_a   1.000
_cell.length_b   1.000
_cell.length_c   1.000
_cell.angle_alpha   90.00
_cell.angle_beta   90.00
_cell.angle_gamma   90.00
#
_symmetry.space_group_name_H-M   'P 1'
#
loop_
_entity.id
_entity.type
_entity.pdbx_description
1 polymer ?
#
loop_
_entity_poly.entity_id
_entity_poly.type
_entity_poly.pdbx_seq_one_letter_code
_entity_poly.pdbx_strand_id
1 'polypeptide(L)'
;SLMAEPGPQGLVMLSGPSSSGKTTSAGYLSRLLREYGMEAHVVSLDDFYRGREQAPRLEDGSYDYEALEALNLDQLQTCLRELIDCGRTRIPRFDFVTGRPAPEREELVLGAGSLVIFEGIHAINPLFEEHLPQERMAKIFVNTITPVYDGQRKLLARRSLRLVRRILRDERFRDCSAANTLLMWPQVIRGENRYIFPYVDTVDYVIDTTHACEPCLFAPEIIPALTVAEATLPEGSAARETASQLKAAMEPFVTLPLSLLPQQSMLREFVGD
;
A
#
# COMPACT_ATOMS: atom_id res chain seq x y z
N SER A 1 -4.48 -21.36 37.52
CA SER A 1 -3.61 -20.76 36.50
C SER A 1 -4.30 -20.98 35.16
N LEU A 2 -5.10 -20.01 34.71
CA LEU A 2 -5.55 -19.91 33.35
C LEU A 2 -4.29 -19.59 32.53
N MET A 3 -3.68 -20.58 31.94
CA MET A 3 -2.66 -20.37 30.91
C MET A 3 -3.39 -19.67 29.77
N ALA A 4 -2.96 -18.45 29.45
CA ALA A 4 -3.44 -17.76 28.27
C ALA A 4 -3.20 -18.68 27.07
N GLU A 5 -4.23 -18.89 26.27
CA GLU A 5 -4.09 -19.69 25.04
C GLU A 5 -2.98 -19.07 24.18
N PRO A 6 -2.09 -19.89 23.62
CA PRO A 6 -1.07 -19.37 22.71
C PRO A 6 -1.75 -18.78 21.48
N GLY A 7 -1.26 -17.66 21.00
CA GLY A 7 -1.75 -17.03 19.79
C GLY A 7 -2.15 -15.57 19.95
N PRO A 8 -2.40 -14.86 18.86
CA PRO A 8 -2.81 -13.46 18.90
C PRO A 8 -4.22 -13.32 19.49
N GLN A 9 -4.44 -12.28 20.27
CA GLN A 9 -5.76 -11.92 20.76
C GLN A 9 -6.66 -11.41 19.63
N GLY A 10 -6.07 -10.82 18.58
CA GLY A 10 -6.80 -10.34 17.42
C GLY A 10 -5.91 -10.19 16.20
N LEU A 11 -6.55 -10.23 15.05
CA LEU A 11 -5.96 -10.06 13.73
C LEU A 11 -6.57 -8.82 13.07
N VAL A 12 -5.75 -7.98 12.49
CA VAL A 12 -6.18 -6.84 11.68
C VAL A 12 -5.70 -7.07 10.25
N MET A 13 -6.63 -7.14 9.31
CA MET A 13 -6.36 -7.29 7.89
C MET A 13 -6.49 -5.91 7.23
N LEU A 14 -5.37 -5.25 6.98
CA LEU A 14 -5.32 -3.88 6.48
C LEU A 14 -4.96 -3.86 5.00
N SER A 15 -5.93 -3.56 4.16
CA SER A 15 -5.75 -3.48 2.71
C SER A 15 -5.98 -2.08 2.18
N GLY A 16 -5.55 -1.90 0.95
CA GLY A 16 -5.75 -0.68 0.17
C GLY A 16 -4.91 -0.70 -1.10
N PRO A 17 -5.27 0.09 -2.10
CA PRO A 17 -4.56 0.13 -3.36
C PRO A 17 -3.16 0.76 -3.22
N SER A 18 -2.36 0.69 -4.28
CA SER A 18 -1.03 1.29 -4.29
C SER A 18 -1.06 2.77 -3.92
N SER A 19 -0.11 3.22 -3.09
CA SER A 19 0.02 4.60 -2.60
C SER A 19 -1.20 5.14 -1.85
N SER A 20 -1.97 4.25 -1.23
CA SER A 20 -3.07 4.64 -0.33
C SER A 20 -2.60 5.01 1.08
N GLY A 21 -1.33 4.76 1.44
CA GLY A 21 -0.79 4.97 2.79
C GLY A 21 -1.00 3.79 3.73
N LYS A 22 -1.13 2.56 3.20
CA LYS A 22 -1.32 1.33 4.00
C LYS A 22 -0.25 1.13 5.06
N THR A 23 1.01 1.10 4.64
CA THR A 23 2.16 0.80 5.50
C THR A 23 2.28 1.80 6.64
N THR A 24 2.14 3.10 6.32
CA THR A 24 2.14 4.16 7.33
C THR A 24 0.94 4.06 8.26
N SER A 25 -0.26 3.75 7.73
CA SER A 25 -1.46 3.56 8.55
C SER A 25 -1.34 2.36 9.48
N ALA A 26 -0.76 1.23 9.02
CA ALA A 26 -0.49 0.06 9.84
C ALA A 26 0.50 0.38 10.98
N GLY A 27 1.59 1.09 10.66
CA GLY A 27 2.57 1.55 11.66
C GLY A 27 1.96 2.52 12.67
N TYR A 28 1.11 3.44 12.22
CA TYR A 28 0.39 4.36 13.11
C TYR A 28 -0.58 3.62 14.04
N LEU A 29 -1.37 2.69 13.49
CA LEU A 29 -2.29 1.86 14.27
C LEU A 29 -1.53 1.02 15.30
N SER A 30 -0.42 0.39 14.92
CA SER A 30 0.43 -0.38 15.85
C SER A 30 0.95 0.49 17.00
N ARG A 31 1.41 1.71 16.71
CA ARG A 31 1.88 2.65 17.74
C ARG A 31 0.74 3.06 18.67
N LEU A 32 -0.41 3.41 18.12
CA LEU A 32 -1.58 3.80 18.90
C LEU A 32 -2.02 2.66 19.85
N LEU A 33 -2.09 1.42 19.34
CA LEU A 33 -2.44 0.26 20.16
C LEU A 33 -1.47 0.07 21.32
N ARG A 34 -0.17 0.30 21.11
CA ARG A 34 0.84 0.24 22.18
C ARG A 34 0.64 1.33 23.24
N GLU A 35 0.21 2.54 22.85
CA GLU A 35 -0.13 3.61 23.79
C GLU A 35 -1.32 3.22 24.69
N TYR A 36 -2.21 2.36 24.21
CA TYR A 36 -3.30 1.76 24.98
C TYR A 36 -2.90 0.47 25.72
N GLY A 37 -1.62 0.13 25.77
CA GLY A 37 -1.09 -1.02 26.51
C GLY A 37 -1.26 -2.37 25.78
N MET A 38 -1.59 -2.36 24.50
CA MET A 38 -1.69 -3.55 23.66
C MET A 38 -0.42 -3.73 22.82
N GLU A 39 0.20 -4.88 22.89
CA GLU A 39 1.30 -5.22 22.00
C GLU A 39 0.75 -5.44 20.58
N ALA A 40 1.31 -4.76 19.56
CA ALA A 40 0.87 -4.88 18.19
C ALA A 40 2.06 -5.01 17.23
N HIS A 41 2.01 -6.01 16.37
CA HIS A 41 3.02 -6.32 15.36
C HIS A 41 2.47 -6.09 13.97
N VAL A 42 3.29 -5.54 13.07
CA VAL A 42 2.93 -5.35 11.66
C VAL A 42 3.68 -6.38 10.83
N VAL A 43 2.94 -7.10 9.99
CA VAL A 43 3.47 -8.06 9.02
C VAL A 43 3.05 -7.61 7.63
N SER A 44 4.02 -7.33 6.77
CA SER A 44 3.74 -6.99 5.38
C SER A 44 3.55 -8.24 4.53
N LEU A 45 2.44 -8.30 3.79
CA LEU A 45 2.22 -9.35 2.79
C LEU A 45 3.21 -9.25 1.62
N ASP A 46 3.77 -8.06 1.40
CA ASP A 46 4.77 -7.84 0.35
C ASP A 46 6.09 -8.60 0.64
N ASP A 47 6.36 -8.96 1.90
CA ASP A 47 7.49 -9.82 2.27
C ASP A 47 7.33 -11.27 1.80
N PHE A 48 6.13 -11.67 1.40
CA PHE A 48 5.82 -13.00 0.92
C PHE A 48 5.85 -13.15 -0.61
N TYR A 49 6.27 -12.12 -1.35
CA TYR A 49 6.41 -12.24 -2.81
C TYR A 49 7.40 -13.35 -3.19
N ARG A 50 7.07 -14.06 -4.27
CA ARG A 50 8.00 -14.94 -4.98
C ARG A 50 9.02 -14.09 -5.76
N GLY A 51 10.07 -14.71 -6.31
CA GLY A 51 10.96 -13.97 -7.23
C GLY A 51 10.19 -13.41 -8.42
N ARG A 52 10.62 -12.25 -8.93
CA ARG A 52 9.93 -11.56 -10.05
C ARG A 52 9.65 -12.46 -11.24
N GLU A 53 10.59 -13.35 -11.57
CA GLU A 53 10.47 -14.33 -12.65
C GLU A 53 9.42 -15.42 -12.42
N GLN A 54 8.91 -15.57 -11.19
CA GLN A 54 7.87 -16.54 -10.80
C GLN A 54 6.47 -15.92 -10.77
N ALA A 55 6.36 -14.61 -10.94
CA ALA A 55 5.06 -13.96 -11.03
C ALA A 55 4.30 -14.44 -12.26
N PRO A 56 2.96 -14.55 -12.22
CA PRO A 56 2.14 -14.87 -13.38
C PRO A 56 2.38 -13.91 -14.55
N ARG A 57 2.11 -14.36 -15.75
CA ARG A 57 2.21 -13.52 -16.95
C ARG A 57 0.83 -13.09 -17.42
N LEU A 58 0.74 -11.84 -17.85
CA LEU A 58 -0.41 -11.30 -18.58
C LEU A 58 -0.41 -11.79 -20.02
N GLU A 59 -1.51 -11.55 -20.74
CA GLU A 59 -1.66 -11.92 -22.16
C GLU A 59 -0.60 -11.26 -23.07
N ASP A 60 -0.13 -10.07 -22.70
CA ASP A 60 0.93 -9.34 -23.41
C ASP A 60 2.36 -9.85 -23.09
N GLY A 61 2.46 -10.89 -22.25
CA GLY A 61 3.72 -11.51 -21.83
C GLY A 61 4.41 -10.79 -20.67
N SER A 62 3.94 -9.63 -20.23
CA SER A 62 4.45 -8.94 -19.04
C SER A 62 4.08 -9.69 -17.74
N TYR A 63 4.80 -9.43 -16.66
CA TYR A 63 4.49 -10.04 -15.36
C TYR A 63 3.34 -9.32 -14.64
N ASP A 64 2.42 -10.10 -14.07
CA ASP A 64 1.36 -9.59 -13.19
C ASP A 64 1.81 -9.64 -11.73
N TYR A 65 2.46 -8.56 -11.28
CA TYR A 65 2.91 -8.44 -9.88
C TYR A 65 1.76 -8.13 -8.91
N GLU A 66 0.59 -7.77 -9.43
CA GLU A 66 -0.60 -7.51 -8.60
C GLU A 66 -1.41 -8.80 -8.38
N ALA A 67 -1.06 -9.90 -9.04
CA ALA A 67 -1.75 -11.17 -8.88
C ALA A 67 -1.49 -11.80 -7.51
N LEU A 68 -2.50 -12.47 -6.96
CA LEU A 68 -2.37 -13.20 -5.70
C LEU A 68 -1.32 -14.30 -5.77
N GLU A 69 -1.20 -14.97 -6.92
CA GLU A 69 -0.24 -16.04 -7.20
C GLU A 69 1.21 -15.54 -7.24
N ALA A 70 1.45 -14.23 -7.30
CA ALA A 70 2.77 -13.65 -7.13
C ALA A 70 3.28 -13.82 -5.69
N LEU A 71 2.38 -14.02 -4.72
CA LEU A 71 2.72 -14.34 -3.34
C LEU A 71 3.00 -15.84 -3.17
N ASN A 72 3.87 -16.17 -2.23
CA ASN A 72 4.08 -17.52 -1.74
C ASN A 72 2.99 -17.87 -0.71
N LEU A 73 1.82 -18.27 -1.21
CA LEU A 73 0.65 -18.53 -0.38
C LEU A 73 0.87 -19.64 0.62
N ASP A 74 1.61 -20.70 0.24
CA ASP A 74 1.91 -21.82 1.15
C ASP A 74 2.72 -21.36 2.36
N GLN A 75 3.72 -20.49 2.12
CA GLN A 75 4.53 -19.93 3.19
C GLN A 75 3.72 -18.98 4.07
N LEU A 76 2.86 -18.14 3.47
CA LEU A 76 1.99 -17.24 4.20
C LEU A 76 1.01 -18.01 5.09
N GLN A 77 0.34 -19.02 4.55
CA GLN A 77 -0.56 -19.88 5.32
C GLN A 77 0.16 -20.63 6.45
N THR A 78 1.40 -21.05 6.22
CA THR A 78 2.22 -21.69 7.26
C THR A 78 2.51 -20.70 8.39
N CYS A 79 2.97 -19.49 8.06
CA CYS A 79 3.22 -18.43 9.05
C CYS A 79 1.95 -18.06 9.84
N LEU A 80 0.82 -17.93 9.18
CA LEU A 80 -0.47 -17.65 9.82
C LEU A 80 -0.85 -18.75 10.83
N ARG A 81 -0.76 -20.03 10.44
CA ARG A 81 -1.04 -21.16 11.33
C ARG A 81 -0.10 -21.21 12.53
N GLU A 82 1.20 -21.03 12.31
CA GLU A 82 2.20 -21.01 13.39
C GLU A 82 1.92 -19.88 14.39
N LEU A 83 1.53 -18.68 13.92
CA LEU A 83 1.16 -17.57 14.79
C LEU A 83 -0.09 -17.87 15.63
N ILE A 84 -1.10 -18.52 15.04
CA ILE A 84 -2.34 -18.87 15.75
C ILE A 84 -2.10 -20.00 16.74
N ASP A 85 -1.41 -21.06 16.33
CA ASP A 85 -1.27 -22.28 17.11
C ASP A 85 -0.18 -22.18 18.19
N CYS A 86 0.93 -21.47 17.88
CA CYS A 86 2.12 -21.44 18.71
C CYS A 86 2.53 -20.05 19.16
N GLY A 87 1.90 -18.98 18.66
CA GLY A 87 2.24 -17.61 18.96
C GLY A 87 3.61 -17.17 18.41
N ARG A 88 4.23 -17.92 17.51
CA ARG A 88 5.54 -17.59 16.93
C ARG A 88 5.68 -18.14 15.52
N THR A 89 6.40 -17.42 14.66
CA THR A 89 6.76 -17.85 13.30
C THR A 89 8.02 -17.12 12.81
N ARG A 90 8.48 -17.47 11.62
CA ARG A 90 9.58 -16.79 10.93
C ARG A 90 9.05 -16.11 9.68
N ILE A 91 8.90 -14.79 9.74
CA ILE A 91 8.46 -13.96 8.62
C ILE A 91 9.58 -13.88 7.58
N PRO A 92 9.32 -14.16 6.29
CA PRO A 92 10.29 -13.93 5.23
C PRO A 92 10.55 -12.43 5.05
N ARG A 93 11.56 -12.09 4.26
CA ARG A 93 11.82 -10.75 3.79
C ARG A 93 11.91 -10.76 2.28
N PHE A 94 11.42 -9.73 1.64
CA PHE A 94 11.55 -9.54 0.20
C PHE A 94 12.46 -8.36 -0.11
N ASP A 95 13.46 -8.60 -0.93
CA ASP A 95 14.36 -7.55 -1.42
C ASP A 95 13.79 -6.96 -2.73
N PHE A 96 13.24 -5.77 -2.64
CA PHE A 96 12.66 -5.06 -3.79
C PHE A 96 13.71 -4.60 -4.81
N VAL A 97 14.98 -4.45 -4.42
CA VAL A 97 16.04 -4.05 -5.32
C VAL A 97 16.41 -5.23 -6.23
N THR A 98 16.68 -6.38 -5.64
CA THR A 98 16.98 -7.60 -6.41
C THR A 98 15.75 -8.28 -6.98
N GLY A 99 14.55 -8.00 -6.42
CA GLY A 99 13.29 -8.62 -6.80
C GLY A 99 13.18 -10.09 -6.42
N ARG A 100 13.78 -10.48 -5.31
CA ARG A 100 13.85 -11.86 -4.82
C ARG A 100 13.62 -11.94 -3.32
N PRO A 101 13.11 -13.09 -2.81
CA PRO A 101 13.11 -13.35 -1.39
C PRO A 101 14.53 -13.28 -0.82
N ALA A 102 14.70 -12.57 0.28
CA ALA A 102 15.95 -12.52 1.02
C ALA A 102 16.19 -13.85 1.77
N PRO A 103 17.44 -14.27 1.99
CA PRO A 103 17.75 -15.47 2.76
C PRO A 103 17.39 -15.33 4.24
N GLU A 104 17.41 -14.10 4.76
CA GLU A 104 17.11 -13.79 6.15
C GLU A 104 15.60 -13.89 6.40
N ARG A 105 15.27 -14.38 7.60
CA ARG A 105 13.90 -14.42 8.12
C ARG A 105 13.88 -13.81 9.52
N GLU A 106 12.88 -13.01 9.79
CA GLU A 106 12.69 -12.39 11.10
C GLU A 106 11.82 -13.28 11.99
N GLU A 107 12.28 -13.61 13.18
CA GLU A 107 11.47 -14.33 14.17
C GLU A 107 10.47 -13.36 14.80
N LEU A 108 9.20 -13.69 14.67
CA LEU A 108 8.09 -13.00 15.34
C LEU A 108 7.58 -13.90 16.47
N VAL A 109 7.61 -13.39 17.69
CA VAL A 109 7.08 -14.04 18.90
C VAL A 109 6.02 -13.13 19.50
N LEU A 110 4.82 -13.66 19.69
CA LEU A 110 3.68 -12.94 20.22
C LEU A 110 3.60 -13.11 21.73
N GLY A 111 3.49 -12.00 22.46
CA GLY A 111 3.08 -12.01 23.87
C GLY A 111 1.59 -12.35 24.04
N ALA A 112 1.19 -12.67 25.26
CA ALA A 112 -0.22 -12.90 25.57
C ALA A 112 -1.01 -11.59 25.33
N GLY A 113 -2.08 -11.66 24.55
CA GLY A 113 -2.91 -10.52 24.21
C GLY A 113 -2.38 -9.63 23.08
N SER A 114 -1.34 -10.06 22.37
CA SER A 114 -0.83 -9.35 21.20
C SER A 114 -1.83 -9.28 20.06
N LEU A 115 -1.74 -8.20 19.27
CA LEU A 115 -2.45 -8.05 17.99
C LEU A 115 -1.46 -8.18 16.85
N VAL A 116 -1.90 -8.75 15.73
CA VAL A 116 -1.12 -8.79 14.49
C VAL A 116 -1.87 -8.07 13.39
N ILE A 117 -1.19 -7.10 12.76
CA ILE A 117 -1.71 -6.32 11.64
C ILE A 117 -1.03 -6.84 10.38
N PHE A 118 -1.78 -7.56 9.55
CA PHE A 118 -1.34 -7.96 8.21
C PHE A 118 -1.68 -6.84 7.23
N GLU A 119 -0.67 -6.24 6.63
CA GLU A 119 -0.89 -5.18 5.64
C GLU A 119 -0.47 -5.62 4.25
N GLY A 120 -1.26 -5.27 3.25
CA GLY A 120 -0.96 -5.55 1.84
C GLY A 120 -2.19 -5.40 0.95
N ILE A 121 -1.97 -5.39 -0.35
CA ILE A 121 -3.07 -5.23 -1.31
C ILE A 121 -4.09 -6.39 -1.21
N HIS A 122 -3.64 -7.58 -0.84
CA HIS A 122 -4.44 -8.79 -0.73
C HIS A 122 -5.00 -9.06 0.66
N ALA A 123 -4.72 -8.23 1.68
CA ALA A 123 -5.05 -8.52 3.06
C ALA A 123 -6.55 -8.79 3.32
N ILE A 124 -7.44 -8.23 2.51
CA ILE A 124 -8.90 -8.48 2.60
C ILE A 124 -9.41 -9.55 1.63
N ASN A 125 -8.51 -10.31 0.98
CA ASN A 125 -8.93 -11.37 0.09
C ASN A 125 -9.50 -12.55 0.91
N PRO A 126 -10.70 -13.06 0.59
CA PRO A 126 -11.34 -14.16 1.34
C PRO A 126 -10.50 -15.44 1.47
N LEU A 127 -9.55 -15.67 0.56
CA LEU A 127 -8.65 -16.82 0.65
C LEU A 127 -7.78 -16.85 1.92
N PHE A 128 -7.59 -15.71 2.58
CA PHE A 128 -6.89 -15.64 3.86
C PHE A 128 -7.81 -15.92 5.05
N GLU A 129 -9.12 -15.86 4.86
CA GLU A 129 -10.11 -15.99 5.92
C GLU A 129 -10.44 -17.45 6.25
N GLU A 130 -10.27 -18.38 5.29
CA GLU A 130 -10.71 -19.79 5.43
C GLU A 130 -10.13 -20.52 6.65
N HIS A 131 -8.99 -20.05 7.16
CA HIS A 131 -8.27 -20.72 8.25
C HIS A 131 -8.02 -19.82 9.45
N LEU A 132 -8.65 -18.62 9.49
CA LEU A 132 -8.48 -17.64 10.55
C LEU A 132 -9.71 -17.57 11.45
N PRO A 133 -9.53 -17.35 12.77
CA PRO A 133 -10.64 -17.14 13.70
C PRO A 133 -11.36 -15.81 13.39
N GLN A 134 -12.46 -15.89 12.68
CA GLN A 134 -13.21 -14.73 12.17
C GLN A 134 -13.72 -13.81 13.27
N GLU A 135 -14.09 -14.36 14.42
CA GLU A 135 -14.55 -13.62 15.59
C GLU A 135 -13.47 -12.74 16.23
N ARG A 136 -12.21 -12.94 15.86
CA ARG A 136 -11.04 -12.17 16.34
C ARG A 136 -10.41 -11.33 15.23
N MET A 137 -11.06 -11.21 14.09
CA MET A 137 -10.51 -10.52 12.92
C MET A 137 -11.26 -9.22 12.64
N ALA A 138 -10.51 -8.16 12.36
CA ALA A 138 -11.04 -6.90 11.85
C ALA A 138 -10.42 -6.58 10.48
N LYS A 139 -11.25 -6.20 9.51
CA LYS A 139 -10.83 -5.81 8.17
C LYS A 139 -10.90 -4.31 7.98
N ILE A 140 -9.80 -3.71 7.56
CA ILE A 140 -9.67 -2.27 7.35
C ILE A 140 -9.26 -2.00 5.90
N PHE A 141 -10.01 -1.13 5.24
CA PHE A 141 -9.65 -0.64 3.91
C PHE A 141 -9.16 0.81 3.98
N VAL A 142 -7.97 1.05 3.45
CA VAL A 142 -7.29 2.35 3.49
C VAL A 142 -7.17 2.89 2.07
N ASN A 143 -7.73 4.07 1.80
CA ASN A 143 -7.66 4.68 0.47
C ASN A 143 -7.80 6.20 0.53
N THR A 144 -7.39 6.89 -0.54
CA THR A 144 -7.86 8.26 -0.79
C THR A 144 -9.31 8.19 -1.25
N ILE A 145 -10.23 8.76 -0.49
CA ILE A 145 -11.67 8.67 -0.75
C ILE A 145 -12.24 10.02 -1.18
N THR A 146 -11.75 11.09 -0.59
CA THR A 146 -12.22 12.43 -0.86
C THR A 146 -11.52 13.02 -2.08
N PRO A 147 -12.24 13.35 -3.18
CA PRO A 147 -11.69 14.11 -4.30
C PRO A 147 -11.43 15.56 -3.91
N VAL A 148 -10.52 16.23 -4.61
CA VAL A 148 -10.24 17.65 -4.38
C VAL A 148 -11.03 18.50 -5.37
N TYR A 149 -11.69 19.53 -4.85
CA TYR A 149 -12.52 20.45 -5.61
C TYR A 149 -12.05 21.91 -5.44
N ASP A 150 -12.26 22.71 -6.47
CA ASP A 150 -12.29 24.18 -6.43
C ASP A 150 -13.75 24.60 -6.69
N GLY A 151 -14.47 25.00 -5.65
CA GLY A 151 -15.91 25.19 -5.71
C GLY A 151 -16.63 23.91 -6.18
N GLN A 152 -17.26 23.96 -7.35
CA GLN A 152 -17.93 22.80 -7.95
C GLN A 152 -17.06 22.02 -8.95
N ARG A 153 -15.88 22.57 -9.33
CA ARG A 153 -14.97 21.97 -10.29
C ARG A 153 -14.09 20.94 -9.58
N LYS A 154 -14.20 19.68 -9.98
CA LYS A 154 -13.26 18.65 -9.53
C LYS A 154 -11.88 18.90 -10.16
N LEU A 155 -10.87 19.13 -9.31
CA LEU A 155 -9.47 19.26 -9.73
C LEU A 155 -8.77 17.90 -9.76
N LEU A 156 -8.86 17.15 -8.66
CA LEU A 156 -8.21 15.84 -8.55
C LEU A 156 -9.22 14.76 -8.14
N ALA A 157 -9.26 13.70 -8.91
CA ALA A 157 -9.98 12.49 -8.55
C ALA A 157 -9.17 11.66 -7.53
N ARG A 158 -9.83 10.75 -6.84
CA ARG A 158 -9.21 9.83 -5.86
C ARG A 158 -7.97 9.12 -6.43
N ARG A 159 -8.10 8.54 -7.63
CA ARG A 159 -6.99 7.86 -8.31
C ARG A 159 -5.89 8.80 -8.74
N SER A 160 -6.21 10.05 -9.08
CA SER A 160 -5.23 11.08 -9.45
C SER A 160 -4.32 11.43 -8.26
N LEU A 161 -4.88 11.57 -7.05
CA LEU A 161 -4.09 11.78 -5.83
C LEU A 161 -3.11 10.62 -5.58
N ARG A 162 -3.57 9.38 -5.72
CA ARG A 162 -2.68 8.23 -5.55
C ARG A 162 -1.61 8.13 -6.64
N LEU A 163 -1.93 8.52 -7.87
CA LEU A 163 -0.94 8.59 -8.94
C LEU A 163 0.13 9.65 -8.65
N VAL A 164 -0.24 10.83 -8.15
CA VAL A 164 0.71 11.84 -7.68
C VAL A 164 1.63 11.27 -6.60
N ARG A 165 1.06 10.69 -5.55
CA ARG A 165 1.80 10.03 -4.46
C ARG A 165 2.75 8.95 -4.99
N ARG A 166 2.28 8.11 -5.93
CA ARG A 166 3.07 7.05 -6.53
C ARG A 166 4.25 7.58 -7.32
N ILE A 167 4.04 8.59 -8.17
CA ILE A 167 5.12 9.20 -8.96
C ILE A 167 6.21 9.73 -8.03
N LEU A 168 5.85 10.52 -7.02
CA LEU A 168 6.82 11.11 -6.09
C LEU A 168 7.60 10.04 -5.33
N ARG A 169 6.91 9.02 -4.80
CA ARG A 169 7.55 7.91 -4.10
C ARG A 169 8.47 7.11 -5.02
N ASP A 170 8.01 6.78 -6.22
CA ASP A 170 8.73 5.90 -7.14
C ASP A 170 9.99 6.61 -7.69
N GLU A 171 9.94 7.92 -7.94
CA GLU A 171 11.14 8.71 -8.28
C GLU A 171 12.14 8.78 -7.13
N ARG A 172 11.65 9.01 -5.91
CA ARG A 172 12.53 9.25 -4.75
C ARG A 172 13.15 7.99 -4.18
N PHE A 173 12.41 6.87 -4.16
CA PHE A 173 12.80 5.67 -3.41
C PHE A 173 12.95 4.41 -4.25
N ARG A 174 12.58 4.44 -5.54
CA ARG A 174 12.55 3.24 -6.38
C ARG A 174 13.30 3.39 -7.70
N ASP A 175 13.99 4.51 -7.89
CA ASP A 175 14.71 4.82 -9.14
C ASP A 175 13.83 4.61 -10.39
N CYS A 176 12.57 5.02 -10.29
CA CYS A 176 11.57 4.85 -11.33
C CYS A 176 11.01 6.21 -11.75
N SER A 177 11.26 6.63 -12.98
CA SER A 177 10.83 7.93 -13.50
C SER A 177 9.30 8.08 -13.54
N ALA A 178 8.81 9.32 -13.52
CA ALA A 178 7.40 9.65 -13.70
C ALA A 178 6.84 9.02 -14.98
N ALA A 179 7.58 9.03 -16.08
CA ALA A 179 7.18 8.42 -17.34
C ALA A 179 6.94 6.90 -17.19
N ASN A 180 7.86 6.19 -16.52
CA ASN A 180 7.71 4.76 -16.28
C ASN A 180 6.52 4.45 -15.36
N THR A 181 6.34 5.23 -14.30
CA THR A 181 5.18 5.09 -13.40
C THR A 181 3.86 5.28 -14.16
N LEU A 182 3.79 6.28 -15.05
CA LEU A 182 2.63 6.53 -15.90
C LEU A 182 2.35 5.37 -16.87
N LEU A 183 3.38 4.77 -17.45
CA LEU A 183 3.25 3.61 -18.34
C LEU A 183 2.73 2.37 -17.59
N MET A 184 3.16 2.17 -16.34
CA MET A 184 2.72 1.05 -15.49
C MET A 184 1.33 1.26 -14.86
N TRP A 185 0.86 2.50 -14.77
CA TRP A 185 -0.36 2.84 -14.04
C TRP A 185 -1.62 2.08 -14.50
N PRO A 186 -1.87 1.88 -15.81
CA PRO A 186 -3.02 1.09 -16.26
C PRO A 186 -3.01 -0.35 -15.74
N GLN A 187 -1.84 -0.98 -15.60
CA GLN A 187 -1.71 -2.31 -15.04
C GLN A 187 -2.07 -2.32 -13.55
N VAL A 188 -1.59 -1.33 -12.79
CA VAL A 188 -1.95 -1.17 -11.37
C VAL A 188 -3.46 -1.04 -11.20
N ILE A 189 -4.11 -0.21 -12.03
CA ILE A 189 -5.58 -0.05 -11.98
C ILE A 189 -6.31 -1.36 -12.31
N ARG A 190 -5.82 -2.15 -13.27
CA ARG A 190 -6.40 -3.48 -13.57
C ARG A 190 -6.27 -4.41 -12.37
N GLY A 191 -5.09 -4.46 -11.74
CA GLY A 191 -4.86 -5.25 -10.54
C GLY A 191 -5.78 -4.85 -9.39
N GLU A 192 -5.90 -3.55 -9.10
CA GLU A 192 -6.82 -3.04 -8.07
C GLU A 192 -8.27 -3.46 -8.32
N ASN A 193 -8.76 -3.28 -9.57
CA ASN A 193 -10.13 -3.64 -9.94
C ASN A 193 -10.39 -5.15 -9.83
N ARG A 194 -9.36 -5.98 -10.05
CA ARG A 194 -9.48 -7.45 -10.02
C ARG A 194 -9.30 -8.02 -8.62
N TYR A 195 -8.36 -7.49 -7.83
CA TYR A 195 -7.88 -8.15 -6.63
C TYR A 195 -8.22 -7.42 -5.32
N ILE A 196 -8.65 -6.14 -5.38
CA ILE A 196 -8.94 -5.34 -4.19
C ILE A 196 -10.40 -4.92 -4.13
N PHE A 197 -10.86 -4.16 -5.13
CA PHE A 197 -12.18 -3.55 -5.10
C PHE A 197 -13.35 -4.53 -5.01
N PRO A 198 -13.30 -5.77 -5.51
CA PRO A 198 -14.40 -6.73 -5.32
C PRO A 198 -14.67 -7.08 -3.85
N TYR A 199 -13.72 -6.86 -2.96
CA TYR A 199 -13.81 -7.24 -1.55
C TYR A 199 -14.03 -6.05 -0.60
N VAL A 200 -14.07 -4.82 -1.10
CA VAL A 200 -14.18 -3.61 -0.26
C VAL A 200 -15.51 -3.55 0.51
N ASP A 201 -16.57 -4.13 -0.01
CA ASP A 201 -17.86 -4.17 0.69
C ASP A 201 -17.90 -5.17 1.87
N THR A 202 -16.82 -5.96 2.06
CA THR A 202 -16.70 -6.94 3.16
C THR A 202 -15.90 -6.43 4.35
N VAL A 203 -15.42 -5.17 4.32
CA VAL A 203 -14.57 -4.63 5.39
C VAL A 203 -15.40 -4.02 6.51
N ASP A 204 -14.85 -4.05 7.73
CA ASP A 204 -15.48 -3.47 8.91
C ASP A 204 -15.28 -1.96 8.99
N TYR A 205 -14.12 -1.48 8.51
CA TYR A 205 -13.75 -0.07 8.60
C TYR A 205 -13.12 0.43 7.30
N VAL A 206 -13.43 1.68 6.96
CA VAL A 206 -12.82 2.39 5.83
C VAL A 206 -12.14 3.65 6.35
N ILE A 207 -10.86 3.82 6.02
CA ILE A 207 -10.06 4.98 6.41
C ILE A 207 -9.76 5.83 5.17
N ASP A 208 -10.22 7.09 5.19
CA ASP A 208 -9.83 8.08 4.18
C ASP A 208 -8.47 8.69 4.55
N THR A 209 -7.49 8.46 3.69
CA THR A 209 -6.14 9.02 3.84
C THR A 209 -5.92 10.29 3.03
N THR A 210 -6.96 10.90 2.50
CA THR A 210 -6.86 12.17 1.78
C THR A 210 -6.50 13.30 2.74
N HIS A 211 -5.44 14.04 2.44
CA HIS A 211 -5.05 15.25 3.18
C HIS A 211 -5.28 16.47 2.30
N ALA A 212 -6.03 17.44 2.80
CA ALA A 212 -6.38 18.63 2.03
C ALA A 212 -5.16 19.45 1.56
N CYS A 213 -4.05 19.38 2.31
CA CYS A 213 -2.81 20.11 2.00
C CYS A 213 -1.87 19.39 1.02
N GLU A 214 -2.08 18.10 0.73
CA GLU A 214 -1.12 17.32 -0.06
C GLU A 214 -0.90 17.86 -1.49
N PRO A 215 -1.89 18.33 -2.24
CA PRO A 215 -1.62 18.91 -3.54
C PRO A 215 -0.72 20.17 -3.46
N CYS A 216 -0.89 20.97 -2.42
CA CYS A 216 -0.06 22.17 -2.19
C CYS A 216 1.39 21.82 -1.85
N LEU A 217 1.60 20.73 -1.11
CA LEU A 217 2.94 20.24 -0.73
C LEU A 217 3.63 19.53 -1.90
N PHE A 218 2.87 18.86 -2.75
CA PHE A 218 3.39 18.03 -3.84
C PHE A 218 3.61 18.80 -5.14
N ALA A 219 2.88 19.90 -5.36
CA ALA A 219 2.97 20.70 -6.60
C ALA A 219 4.41 21.10 -6.98
N PRO A 220 5.30 21.52 -6.05
CA PRO A 220 6.65 21.91 -6.40
C PRO A 220 7.50 20.80 -7.03
N GLU A 221 7.27 19.56 -6.66
CA GLU A 221 8.04 18.41 -7.16
C GLU A 221 7.32 17.72 -8.32
N ILE A 222 6.00 17.55 -8.23
CA ILE A 222 5.25 16.78 -9.22
C ILE A 222 5.12 17.50 -10.57
N ILE A 223 4.98 18.82 -10.59
CA ILE A 223 4.83 19.59 -11.84
C ILE A 223 6.08 19.47 -12.73
N PRO A 224 7.31 19.66 -12.23
CA PRO A 224 8.52 19.40 -13.00
C PRO A 224 8.63 17.95 -13.50
N ALA A 225 8.35 16.96 -12.64
CA ALA A 225 8.40 15.55 -13.00
C ALA A 225 7.43 15.21 -14.15
N LEU A 226 6.21 15.71 -14.07
CA LEU A 226 5.20 15.54 -15.13
C LEU A 226 5.58 16.27 -16.42
N THR A 227 6.25 17.44 -16.33
CA THR A 227 6.74 18.17 -17.50
C THR A 227 7.81 17.38 -18.26
N VAL A 228 8.73 16.75 -17.53
CA VAL A 228 9.75 15.85 -18.12
C VAL A 228 9.08 14.60 -18.71
N ALA A 229 8.14 14.01 -17.99
CA ALA A 229 7.41 12.84 -18.49
C ALA A 229 6.63 13.14 -19.78
N GLU A 230 5.92 14.28 -19.82
CA GLU A 230 5.19 14.73 -21.02
C GLU A 230 6.11 14.91 -22.23
N ALA A 231 7.34 15.40 -22.02
CA ALA A 231 8.32 15.59 -23.08
C ALA A 231 8.94 14.27 -23.58
N THR A 232 9.04 13.26 -22.73
CA THR A 232 9.70 11.97 -23.02
C THR A 232 8.76 10.88 -23.53
N LEU A 233 7.47 10.95 -23.14
CA LEU A 233 6.48 9.97 -23.57
C LEU A 233 6.07 10.14 -25.04
N PRO A 234 5.74 9.05 -25.75
CA PRO A 234 5.32 9.10 -27.14
C PRO A 234 4.12 10.02 -27.35
N GLU A 235 4.16 10.80 -28.42
CA GLU A 235 3.06 11.69 -28.81
C GLU A 235 1.77 10.91 -29.04
N GLY A 236 0.64 11.41 -28.51
CA GLY A 236 -0.66 10.74 -28.61
C GLY A 236 -0.82 9.51 -27.69
N SER A 237 0.17 9.17 -26.86
CA SER A 237 0.01 8.06 -25.91
C SER A 237 -0.88 8.46 -24.73
N ALA A 238 -1.68 7.50 -24.23
CA ALA A 238 -2.53 7.71 -23.05
C ALA A 238 -1.73 8.12 -21.79
N ALA A 239 -0.48 7.65 -21.68
CA ALA A 239 0.40 8.03 -20.57
C ALA A 239 0.80 9.51 -20.65
N ARG A 240 1.12 10.03 -21.86
CA ARG A 240 1.41 11.44 -22.07
C ARG A 240 0.19 12.33 -21.82
N GLU A 241 -0.98 11.90 -22.28
CA GLU A 241 -2.23 12.60 -22.00
C GLU A 241 -2.52 12.68 -20.50
N THR A 242 -2.32 11.55 -19.78
CA THR A 242 -2.45 11.50 -18.31
C THR A 242 -1.47 12.46 -17.63
N ALA A 243 -0.20 12.53 -18.09
CA ALA A 243 0.78 13.49 -17.57
C ALA A 243 0.31 14.93 -17.73
N SER A 244 -0.14 15.30 -18.93
CA SER A 244 -0.62 16.65 -19.24
C SER A 244 -1.85 17.03 -18.41
N GLN A 245 -2.84 16.12 -18.30
CA GLN A 245 -4.03 16.35 -17.51
C GLN A 245 -3.72 16.49 -16.02
N LEU A 246 -2.83 15.64 -15.49
CA LEU A 246 -2.45 15.66 -14.08
C LEU A 246 -1.66 16.94 -13.75
N LYS A 247 -0.74 17.37 -14.64
CA LYS A 247 -0.01 18.61 -14.50
C LYS A 247 -0.96 19.81 -14.45
N ALA A 248 -1.87 19.93 -15.42
CA ALA A 248 -2.86 20.99 -15.46
C ALA A 248 -3.78 21.01 -14.23
N ALA A 249 -4.05 19.83 -13.64
CA ALA A 249 -4.83 19.71 -12.41
C ALA A 249 -4.04 20.17 -11.17
N MET A 250 -2.69 20.09 -11.20
CA MET A 250 -1.83 20.49 -10.08
C MET A 250 -1.43 21.96 -10.12
N GLU A 251 -1.39 22.61 -11.29
CA GLU A 251 -0.99 24.00 -11.46
C GLU A 251 -1.79 25.04 -10.63
N PRO A 252 -3.12 24.88 -10.38
CA PRO A 252 -3.88 25.84 -9.59
C PRO A 252 -3.53 25.89 -8.10
N PHE A 253 -2.83 24.89 -7.57
CA PHE A 253 -2.55 24.82 -6.14
C PHE A 253 -1.42 25.78 -5.73
N VAL A 254 -1.66 26.50 -4.62
CA VAL A 254 -0.62 27.31 -3.97
C VAL A 254 0.44 26.36 -3.40
N THR A 255 1.70 26.66 -3.65
CA THR A 255 2.81 25.82 -3.17
C THR A 255 3.07 26.04 -1.68
N LEU A 256 3.23 24.95 -0.94
CA LEU A 256 3.65 24.96 0.45
C LEU A 256 5.00 24.24 0.59
N PRO A 257 5.91 24.74 1.44
CA PRO A 257 7.20 24.08 1.66
C PRO A 257 7.01 22.80 2.47
N LEU A 258 7.76 21.72 2.11
CA LEU A 258 7.74 20.44 2.84
C LEU A 258 8.15 20.56 4.30
N SER A 259 8.86 21.63 4.68
CA SER A 259 9.22 21.92 6.07
C SER A 259 8.01 22.13 7.01
N LEU A 260 6.83 22.40 6.44
CA LEU A 260 5.58 22.47 7.21
C LEU A 260 4.99 21.09 7.52
N LEU A 261 5.49 20.05 6.87
CA LEU A 261 4.98 18.70 7.05
C LEU A 261 5.56 18.09 8.35
N PRO A 262 4.73 17.69 9.32
CA PRO A 262 5.21 17.05 10.54
C PRO A 262 6.02 15.78 10.22
N GLN A 263 7.03 15.47 11.03
CA GLN A 263 7.86 14.28 10.82
C GLN A 263 7.07 12.97 10.88
N GLN A 264 5.98 12.95 11.63
CA GLN A 264 5.11 11.77 11.76
C GLN A 264 3.99 11.73 10.72
N SER A 265 3.97 12.66 9.75
CA SER A 265 2.93 12.69 8.73
C SER A 265 3.04 11.48 7.79
N MET A 266 1.89 10.87 7.48
CA MET A 266 1.79 9.83 6.46
C MET A 266 2.32 10.30 5.09
N LEU A 267 2.22 11.59 4.77
CA LEU A 267 2.66 12.12 3.50
C LEU A 267 4.17 11.99 3.27
N ARG A 268 4.96 11.82 4.35
CA ARG A 268 6.40 11.55 4.26
C ARG A 268 6.74 10.21 3.59
N GLU A 269 5.82 9.27 3.58
CA GLU A 269 5.95 8.05 2.77
C GLU A 269 6.23 8.35 1.29
N PHE A 270 5.77 9.51 0.81
CA PHE A 270 5.85 9.87 -0.62
C PHE A 270 6.96 10.88 -0.93
N VAL A 271 7.31 11.73 0.05
CA VAL A 271 8.26 12.86 -0.16
C VAL A 271 9.51 12.77 0.72
N GLY A 272 9.60 11.82 1.64
CA GLY A 272 10.74 11.67 2.56
C GLY A 272 10.80 12.74 3.65
N ASP A 273 11.95 12.76 4.32
CA ASP A 273 12.29 13.70 5.40
C ASP A 273 12.82 15.03 4.89
#